data_889640e166ff5c1ad2a7007c9af2e4d4
#
_entry.id   889640e166ff5c1ad2a7007c9af2e4d4
#
_cell.length_a   1.000
_cell.length_b   1.000
_cell.length_c   1.000
_cell.angle_alpha   90.00
_cell.angle_beta   90.00
_cell.angle_gamma   90.00
#
_symmetry.space_group_name_H-M   'P 1'
#
loop_
_entity.id
_entity.type
_entity.pdbx_description
1 polymer ?
#
loop_
_entity_poly.entity_id
_entity_poly.type
_entity_poly.pdbx_seq_one_letter_code
_entity_poly.pdbx_strand_id
1 'polypeptide(L)'
;MKNALLSTGALFVLLSQGACGGLPAPSEEALEPQALSAAALAIQGCSPLAILSVSANGHDGNLPVQTLDDQLDTRWSQLGKGAWIDYDLGAHRAVAGAAIAWHQGHLRRSTFTVSVSSDGRTYIPVYNGVSNGTTAAAEVYPFIPYTARNVRVTVQGNSLNDWASITEVRICGQTDAALPLPAASLTWRGDFETGNRSQWDYIQEVSPDRLQVVPTPMREGRYALKTTVKQGDDPIASGGNRNELVLATHEPVDSEYIYSWSTMFAPDFPSVQTWQLFTQWHHEGCCGSPPVEFYVFGEEIRLSVGGSTGALVWRTPLVRGVWHDFVFRVKWSPDPKTGFIQLFHNGRQAVPQRAMATQFPGMLNYLKVGLYRSDTVTQDGVVYHDNWAMARRMDNVPLPTDLPPAGLP
;
A
#
# COMPACT_ATOMS: atom_id res chain seq x y z
N MET A 1 51.02 39.55 33.66
CA MET A 1 52.33 39.04 34.07
C MET A 1 52.62 37.85 33.17
N LYS A 2 53.52 38.09 32.22
CA LYS A 2 54.82 37.40 32.04
C LYS A 2 54.63 35.88 31.77
N ASN A 3 55.17 35.23 30.75
CA ASN A 3 56.17 35.57 29.74
C ASN A 3 56.09 34.56 28.60
N ALA A 4 56.45 35.02 27.45
CA ALA A 4 56.86 34.28 26.26
C ALA A 4 58.18 33.50 26.50
N LEU A 5 58.43 32.53 25.63
CA LEU A 5 59.76 32.32 25.08
C LEU A 5 59.70 31.44 23.79
N LEU A 6 60.29 32.01 22.78
CA LEU A 6 60.69 31.44 21.49
C LEU A 6 61.91 30.49 21.66
N SER A 7 62.07 29.52 20.77
CA SER A 7 63.39 29.03 20.37
C SER A 7 63.37 28.49 18.92
N THR A 8 64.25 29.08 18.18
CA THR A 8 64.71 28.93 16.82
C THR A 8 65.69 27.80 16.59
N GLY A 9 65.87 27.39 15.37
CA GLY A 9 67.10 26.81 14.78
C GLY A 9 66.91 25.39 14.26
N ALA A 10 67.42 24.92 13.18
CA ALA A 10 68.33 25.47 12.15
C ALA A 10 68.23 24.55 10.91
N LEU A 11 68.52 25.16 9.80
CA LEU A 11 68.71 24.67 8.43
C LEU A 11 69.94 23.78 8.33
N PHE A 12 69.85 22.58 7.67
CA PHE A 12 71.01 21.93 7.06
C PHE A 12 70.66 21.48 5.65
N VAL A 13 71.34 22.11 4.70
CA VAL A 13 71.46 21.73 3.29
C VAL A 13 72.61 20.74 3.14
N LEU A 14 72.39 19.63 2.49
CA LEU A 14 73.45 18.78 1.91
C LEU A 14 73.05 18.37 0.51
N LEU A 15 73.78 18.89 -0.44
CA LEU A 15 73.84 18.48 -1.84
C LEU A 15 74.71 17.26 -1.98
N SER A 16 74.27 16.19 -2.72
CA SER A 16 75.16 15.30 -3.45
C SER A 16 74.40 14.65 -4.63
N GLN A 17 74.83 14.91 -5.73
CA GLN A 17 75.02 14.39 -7.07
C GLN A 17 74.44 12.99 -7.39
N GLY A 18 73.64 12.96 -8.42
CA GLY A 18 73.61 12.25 -9.68
C GLY A 18 73.80 10.72 -9.71
N ALA A 19 72.74 10.07 -10.20
CA ALA A 19 72.85 8.91 -11.08
C ALA A 19 71.59 8.80 -11.94
N CYS A 20 71.79 8.80 -13.27
CA CYS A 20 70.73 8.45 -14.24
C CYS A 20 70.32 6.98 -14.08
N GLY A 21 69.09 6.74 -13.68
CA GLY A 21 68.46 5.44 -13.71
C GLY A 21 67.10 5.59 -14.40
N GLY A 22 66.93 4.90 -15.53
CA GLY A 22 65.71 4.96 -16.34
C GLY A 22 64.45 4.61 -15.56
N LEU A 23 63.42 5.35 -15.85
CA LEU A 23 62.05 5.06 -15.36
C LEU A 23 61.59 3.69 -15.94
N PRO A 24 61.09 2.76 -15.12
CA PRO A 24 60.39 1.62 -15.65
C PRO A 24 59.09 2.10 -16.31
N ALA A 25 58.80 1.53 -17.49
CA ALA A 25 57.55 1.72 -18.18
C ALA A 25 56.37 1.37 -17.23
N PRO A 26 55.22 2.12 -17.30
CA PRO A 26 54.04 1.74 -16.55
C PRO A 26 53.62 0.33 -17.03
N SER A 27 53.55 -0.63 -16.11
CA SER A 27 52.88 -1.88 -16.31
C SER A 27 51.44 -1.60 -16.71
N GLU A 28 51.04 -2.07 -17.90
CA GLU A 28 49.63 -2.25 -18.23
C GLU A 28 49.05 -3.23 -17.21
N GLU A 29 48.54 -2.74 -16.10
CA GLU A 29 47.53 -3.44 -15.32
C GLU A 29 46.33 -3.59 -16.25
N ALA A 30 46.14 -4.78 -16.79
CA ALA A 30 44.90 -5.17 -17.43
C ALA A 30 43.80 -4.87 -16.46
N LEU A 31 43.00 -3.83 -16.77
CA LEU A 31 41.67 -3.61 -16.14
C LEU A 31 40.89 -4.88 -16.41
N GLU A 32 40.87 -5.78 -15.44
CA GLU A 32 39.84 -6.81 -15.34
C GLU A 32 38.51 -6.09 -15.60
N PRO A 33 37.65 -6.62 -16.51
CA PRO A 33 36.30 -6.06 -16.65
C PRO A 33 35.65 -6.25 -15.29
N GLN A 34 35.58 -5.16 -14.52
CA GLN A 34 34.73 -5.11 -13.36
C GLN A 34 33.35 -5.48 -13.89
N ALA A 35 32.94 -6.71 -13.58
CA ALA A 35 31.54 -7.08 -13.67
C ALA A 35 30.77 -5.96 -12.99
N LEU A 36 30.07 -5.15 -13.78
CA LEU A 36 29.06 -4.22 -13.28
C LEU A 36 28.08 -5.09 -12.54
N SER A 37 28.36 -5.29 -11.24
CA SER A 37 27.52 -6.04 -10.35
C SER A 37 26.14 -5.41 -10.42
N ALA A 38 25.13 -6.22 -10.31
CA ALA A 38 23.69 -5.91 -10.27
C ALA A 38 23.27 -4.85 -9.22
N ALA A 39 24.18 -3.97 -8.80
CA ALA A 39 23.96 -2.82 -7.95
C ALA A 39 23.43 -1.59 -8.71
N ALA A 40 23.31 -1.65 -10.01
CA ALA A 40 23.12 -0.46 -10.84
C ALA A 40 21.67 -0.17 -11.19
N LEU A 41 20.67 -0.52 -10.41
CA LEU A 41 19.35 0.10 -10.46
C LEU A 41 18.53 -0.36 -9.23
N ALA A 42 18.95 0.05 -8.05
CA ALA A 42 18.04 0.04 -6.91
C ALA A 42 16.90 1.01 -7.23
N ILE A 43 15.85 0.53 -7.88
CA ILE A 43 14.62 1.28 -8.09
C ILE A 43 14.02 1.47 -6.70
N GLN A 44 14.01 2.72 -6.23
CA GLN A 44 13.51 3.04 -4.90
C GLN A 44 12.09 2.48 -4.72
N GLY A 45 11.89 1.61 -3.72
CA GLY A 45 10.61 0.95 -3.45
C GLY A 45 10.39 -0.38 -4.18
N CYS A 46 11.40 -0.93 -4.86
CA CYS A 46 11.32 -2.24 -5.50
C CYS A 46 12.51 -3.11 -5.10
N SER A 47 12.25 -4.27 -4.48
CA SER A 47 13.24 -5.33 -4.26
C SER A 47 13.05 -6.38 -5.36
N PRO A 48 13.92 -6.44 -6.40
CA PRO A 48 13.69 -7.28 -7.57
C PRO A 48 13.67 -8.77 -7.22
N LEU A 49 12.65 -9.48 -7.70
CA LEU A 49 12.57 -10.95 -7.69
C LEU A 49 13.23 -11.52 -8.95
N ALA A 50 13.87 -12.68 -8.82
CA ALA A 50 14.39 -13.40 -9.97
C ALA A 50 13.25 -13.89 -10.87
N ILE A 51 13.38 -13.69 -12.18
CA ILE A 51 12.46 -14.15 -13.21
C ILE A 51 13.11 -15.33 -13.92
N LEU A 52 12.42 -16.47 -13.97
CA LEU A 52 12.90 -17.68 -14.63
C LEU A 52 12.70 -17.61 -16.15
N SER A 53 11.52 -17.15 -16.58
CA SER A 53 11.19 -17.03 -17.99
C SER A 53 10.13 -15.95 -18.24
N VAL A 54 10.05 -15.51 -19.50
CA VAL A 54 9.06 -14.54 -19.97
C VAL A 54 8.39 -15.02 -21.24
N SER A 55 7.09 -14.79 -21.35
CA SER A 55 6.29 -15.10 -22.54
C SER A 55 5.27 -13.99 -22.84
N ALA A 56 4.71 -13.97 -24.04
CA ALA A 56 3.68 -13.01 -24.39
C ALA A 56 2.69 -13.64 -25.37
N ASN A 57 1.51 -13.00 -25.55
CA ASN A 57 0.54 -13.46 -26.55
C ASN A 57 0.89 -13.09 -27.99
N GLY A 58 2.01 -12.38 -28.21
CA GLY A 58 2.55 -12.05 -29.52
C GLY A 58 3.65 -11.00 -29.45
N HIS A 59 4.26 -10.70 -30.60
CA HIS A 59 5.27 -9.67 -30.79
C HIS A 59 5.36 -9.26 -32.26
N ASP A 60 5.90 -8.08 -32.54
CA ASP A 60 6.12 -7.53 -33.89
C ASP A 60 7.55 -7.74 -34.42
N GLY A 61 8.32 -8.60 -33.81
CA GLY A 61 9.76 -8.79 -33.99
C GLY A 61 10.58 -8.35 -32.76
N ASN A 62 10.03 -7.50 -31.91
CA ASN A 62 10.60 -7.11 -30.63
C ASN A 62 10.16 -8.12 -29.56
N LEU A 63 11.09 -8.95 -29.10
CA LEU A 63 10.81 -10.15 -28.33
C LEU A 63 10.55 -9.87 -26.83
N PRO A 64 9.75 -10.69 -26.13
CA PRO A 64 9.52 -10.53 -24.68
C PRO A 64 10.78 -10.48 -23.82
N VAL A 65 11.80 -11.25 -24.17
CA VAL A 65 13.07 -11.30 -23.41
C VAL A 65 13.79 -9.96 -23.36
N GLN A 66 13.55 -9.07 -24.31
CA GLN A 66 14.10 -7.71 -24.36
C GLN A 66 13.57 -6.80 -23.22
N THR A 67 12.61 -7.25 -22.43
CA THR A 67 12.18 -6.53 -21.22
C THR A 67 12.99 -6.89 -19.98
N LEU A 68 14.04 -7.69 -20.13
CA LEU A 68 14.89 -8.23 -19.06
C LEU A 68 16.40 -8.09 -19.36
N ASP A 69 16.76 -7.26 -20.36
CA ASP A 69 18.15 -7.15 -20.85
C ASP A 69 18.90 -5.91 -20.35
N ASP A 70 18.30 -5.14 -19.45
CA ASP A 70 18.82 -3.88 -18.88
C ASP A 70 19.08 -2.78 -19.91
N GLN A 71 18.41 -2.81 -21.08
CA GLN A 71 18.59 -1.85 -22.17
C GLN A 71 17.29 -1.10 -22.46
N LEU A 72 17.28 0.21 -22.30
CA LEU A 72 16.10 1.06 -22.56
C LEU A 72 15.88 1.37 -24.05
N ASP A 73 16.77 0.94 -24.94
CA ASP A 73 16.67 1.07 -26.41
C ASP A 73 16.08 -0.18 -27.08
N THR A 74 16.02 -1.31 -26.39
CA THR A 74 15.28 -2.51 -26.76
C THR A 74 13.88 -2.52 -26.13
N ARG A 75 13.00 -3.40 -26.60
CA ARG A 75 11.64 -3.51 -26.04
C ARG A 75 10.93 -4.79 -26.48
N TRP A 76 9.90 -5.17 -25.79
CA TRP A 76 8.80 -5.95 -26.32
C TRP A 76 7.73 -5.03 -26.87
N SER A 77 7.13 -5.40 -28.02
CA SER A 77 5.94 -4.71 -28.51
C SER A 77 4.97 -5.66 -29.24
N GLN A 78 3.66 -5.36 -29.09
CA GLN A 78 2.56 -6.08 -29.69
C GLN A 78 1.41 -5.10 -30.00
N LEU A 79 0.81 -5.21 -31.19
CA LEU A 79 -0.35 -4.41 -31.54
C LEU A 79 -1.65 -5.05 -31.00
N GLY A 80 -2.52 -4.22 -30.48
CA GLY A 80 -3.89 -4.57 -30.08
C GLY A 80 -4.14 -4.45 -28.57
N LYS A 81 -5.36 -4.01 -28.24
CA LYS A 81 -5.83 -3.94 -26.85
C LYS A 81 -5.89 -5.33 -26.25
N GLY A 82 -5.44 -5.46 -24.99
CA GLY A 82 -5.35 -6.75 -24.31
C GLY A 82 -4.09 -7.54 -24.65
N ALA A 83 -3.11 -6.93 -25.34
CA ALA A 83 -1.78 -7.52 -25.48
C ALA A 83 -1.16 -7.73 -24.09
N TRP A 84 -0.60 -8.93 -23.83
CA TRP A 84 -0.03 -9.25 -22.53
C TRP A 84 1.35 -9.88 -22.61
N ILE A 85 2.12 -9.63 -21.58
CA ILE A 85 3.42 -10.26 -21.30
C ILE A 85 3.40 -10.85 -19.89
N ASP A 86 3.95 -12.06 -19.73
CA ASP A 86 3.89 -12.87 -18.51
C ASP A 86 5.28 -13.28 -18.05
N TYR A 87 5.54 -13.10 -16.77
CA TYR A 87 6.83 -13.38 -16.11
C TYR A 87 6.67 -14.54 -15.12
N ASP A 88 7.31 -15.68 -15.36
CA ASP A 88 7.38 -16.83 -14.45
C ASP A 88 8.55 -16.64 -13.47
N LEU A 89 8.25 -16.61 -12.20
CA LEU A 89 9.25 -16.49 -11.11
C LEU A 89 9.89 -17.84 -10.74
N GLY A 90 9.50 -18.94 -11.40
CA GLY A 90 10.01 -20.29 -11.14
C GLY A 90 9.50 -20.93 -9.85
N ALA A 91 9.02 -20.14 -8.91
CA ALA A 91 8.45 -20.57 -7.64
C ALA A 91 7.49 -19.51 -7.10
N HIS A 92 6.67 -19.89 -6.12
CA HIS A 92 5.83 -18.92 -5.42
C HIS A 92 6.68 -17.91 -4.64
N ARG A 93 6.41 -16.63 -4.82
CA ARG A 93 7.07 -15.49 -4.17
C ARG A 93 6.02 -14.51 -3.65
N ALA A 94 6.37 -13.75 -2.61
CA ALA A 94 5.57 -12.60 -2.17
C ALA A 94 5.83 -11.42 -3.13
N VAL A 95 4.93 -11.23 -4.09
CA VAL A 95 4.99 -10.17 -5.09
C VAL A 95 4.26 -8.94 -4.54
N ALA A 96 4.91 -7.79 -4.49
CA ALA A 96 4.40 -6.55 -3.89
C ALA A 96 4.32 -5.38 -4.89
N GLY A 97 4.70 -5.58 -6.15
CA GLY A 97 4.68 -4.55 -7.17
C GLY A 97 5.34 -4.96 -8.46
N ALA A 98 5.31 -4.06 -9.43
CA ALA A 98 6.08 -4.13 -10.66
C ALA A 98 6.71 -2.77 -10.94
N ALA A 99 7.96 -2.76 -11.38
CA ALA A 99 8.61 -1.58 -11.93
C ALA A 99 8.68 -1.75 -13.45
N ILE A 100 8.08 -0.82 -14.19
CA ILE A 100 7.91 -0.93 -15.64
C ILE A 100 8.46 0.33 -16.32
N ALA A 101 9.39 0.16 -17.23
CA ALA A 101 9.84 1.21 -18.13
C ALA A 101 9.07 1.10 -19.46
N TRP A 102 8.40 2.16 -19.83
CA TRP A 102 7.54 2.21 -21.02
C TRP A 102 8.31 2.80 -22.20
N HIS A 103 8.25 2.14 -23.33
CA HIS A 103 8.87 2.69 -24.55
C HIS A 103 8.24 4.05 -24.88
N GLN A 104 9.09 5.10 -25.02
CA GLN A 104 8.66 6.50 -25.14
C GLN A 104 7.70 6.96 -24.02
N GLY A 105 7.88 6.45 -22.80
CA GLY A 105 7.03 6.76 -21.66
C GLY A 105 7.00 8.24 -21.27
N HIS A 106 7.94 9.06 -21.74
CA HIS A 106 7.94 10.53 -21.57
C HIS A 106 7.06 11.26 -22.61
N LEU A 107 6.52 10.57 -23.60
CA LEU A 107 5.70 11.14 -24.70
C LEU A 107 4.28 10.60 -24.72
N ARG A 108 4.03 9.45 -24.06
CA ARG A 108 2.73 8.78 -24.10
C ARG A 108 2.44 8.04 -22.80
N ARG A 109 1.16 7.89 -22.50
CA ARG A 109 0.69 7.20 -21.30
C ARG A 109 0.09 5.85 -21.68
N SER A 110 0.60 4.77 -21.09
CA SER A 110 0.10 3.40 -21.31
C SER A 110 -0.96 3.05 -20.27
N THR A 111 -2.10 2.50 -20.72
CA THR A 111 -3.15 1.97 -19.84
C THR A 111 -2.94 0.47 -19.69
N PHE A 112 -2.89 -0.04 -18.45
CA PHE A 112 -2.53 -1.42 -18.21
C PHE A 112 -3.10 -1.99 -16.91
N THR A 113 -3.07 -3.32 -16.82
CA THR A 113 -3.41 -4.11 -15.64
C THR A 113 -2.22 -5.00 -15.29
N VAL A 114 -1.85 -5.08 -14.01
CA VAL A 114 -0.97 -6.14 -13.49
C VAL A 114 -1.84 -7.18 -12.83
N SER A 115 -1.65 -8.44 -13.20
CA SER A 115 -2.34 -9.59 -12.62
C SER A 115 -1.32 -10.61 -12.13
N VAL A 116 -1.67 -11.37 -11.09
CA VAL A 116 -0.83 -12.42 -10.52
C VAL A 116 -1.51 -13.77 -10.62
N SER A 117 -0.72 -14.85 -10.64
CA SER A 117 -1.24 -16.20 -10.70
C SER A 117 -0.35 -17.17 -9.93
N SER A 118 -0.98 -18.13 -9.25
CA SER A 118 -0.28 -19.23 -8.57
C SER A 118 -0.07 -20.45 -9.48
N ASP A 119 -0.91 -20.62 -10.51
CA ASP A 119 -0.96 -21.80 -11.38
C ASP A 119 -0.63 -21.54 -12.86
N GLY A 120 -0.37 -20.25 -13.21
CA GLY A 120 -0.14 -19.80 -14.59
C GLY A 120 -1.37 -19.88 -15.51
N ARG A 121 -2.57 -20.14 -14.94
CA ARG A 121 -3.85 -20.31 -15.67
C ARG A 121 -4.88 -19.28 -15.24
N THR A 122 -5.11 -19.17 -13.95
CA THR A 122 -6.04 -18.22 -13.35
C THR A 122 -5.30 -16.98 -12.88
N TYR A 123 -5.63 -15.81 -13.43
CA TYR A 123 -4.98 -14.55 -13.14
C TYR A 123 -5.91 -13.62 -12.36
N ILE A 124 -5.42 -13.11 -11.24
CA ILE A 124 -6.13 -12.18 -10.35
C ILE A 124 -5.55 -10.78 -10.60
N PRO A 125 -6.36 -9.80 -11.03
CA PRO A 125 -5.91 -8.41 -11.15
C PRO A 125 -5.53 -7.84 -9.78
N VAL A 126 -4.31 -7.31 -9.66
CA VAL A 126 -3.79 -6.70 -8.42
C VAL A 126 -3.49 -5.22 -8.57
N TYR A 127 -3.43 -4.73 -9.81
CA TYR A 127 -3.22 -3.32 -10.11
C TYR A 127 -3.81 -2.94 -11.47
N ASN A 128 -4.56 -1.85 -11.51
CA ASN A 128 -5.00 -1.20 -12.75
C ASN A 128 -4.46 0.23 -12.78
N GLY A 129 -3.90 0.67 -13.89
CA GLY A 129 -3.29 1.99 -13.93
C GLY A 129 -3.00 2.54 -15.31
N VAL A 130 -2.48 3.76 -15.26
CA VAL A 130 -1.98 4.49 -16.42
C VAL A 130 -0.59 5.02 -16.05
N SER A 131 0.39 4.89 -16.96
CA SER A 131 1.73 5.44 -16.73
C SER A 131 1.70 6.97 -16.69
N ASN A 132 2.68 7.59 -16.02
CA ASN A 132 2.68 9.05 -15.79
C ASN A 132 2.85 9.88 -17.05
N GLY A 133 3.46 9.32 -18.11
CA GLY A 133 3.67 10.01 -19.38
C GLY A 133 4.83 11.03 -19.36
N THR A 134 5.70 11.02 -18.36
CA THR A 134 6.72 12.04 -18.13
C THR A 134 8.15 11.50 -18.11
N THR A 135 8.33 10.18 -18.08
CA THR A 135 9.64 9.52 -18.00
C THR A 135 9.74 8.29 -18.88
N ALA A 136 10.94 8.00 -19.38
CA ALA A 136 11.29 6.72 -19.99
C ALA A 136 11.91 5.74 -18.98
N ALA A 137 12.25 6.22 -17.77
CA ALA A 137 12.73 5.36 -16.68
C ALA A 137 11.60 4.51 -16.11
N ALA A 138 11.96 3.45 -15.40
CA ALA A 138 10.97 2.56 -14.77
C ALA A 138 10.13 3.31 -13.71
N GLU A 139 8.82 3.16 -13.80
CA GLU A 139 7.86 3.61 -12.80
C GLU A 139 7.48 2.43 -11.91
N VAL A 140 7.44 2.63 -10.59
CA VAL A 140 7.06 1.59 -9.63
C VAL A 140 5.55 1.64 -9.39
N TYR A 141 4.91 0.48 -9.55
CA TYR A 141 3.49 0.26 -9.34
C TYR A 141 3.29 -0.72 -8.18
N PRO A 142 3.27 -0.22 -6.93
CA PRO A 142 3.08 -1.05 -5.76
C PRO A 142 1.64 -1.50 -5.62
N PHE A 143 1.46 -2.73 -5.15
CA PHE A 143 0.16 -3.29 -4.79
C PHE A 143 0.28 -4.15 -3.52
N ILE A 144 -0.87 -4.58 -2.99
CA ILE A 144 -0.92 -5.47 -1.83
C ILE A 144 -0.12 -6.74 -2.15
N PRO A 145 0.84 -7.14 -1.30
CA PRO A 145 1.64 -8.33 -1.53
C PRO A 145 0.78 -9.59 -1.73
N TYR A 146 1.05 -10.32 -2.80
CA TYR A 146 0.35 -11.55 -3.16
C TYR A 146 1.34 -12.69 -3.39
N THR A 147 1.05 -13.89 -2.84
CA THR A 147 1.88 -15.07 -3.09
C THR A 147 1.55 -15.63 -4.47
N ALA A 148 2.46 -15.44 -5.42
CA ALA A 148 2.26 -15.83 -6.81
C ALA A 148 3.54 -16.41 -7.43
N ARG A 149 3.37 -17.21 -8.47
CA ARG A 149 4.43 -17.69 -9.34
C ARG A 149 4.55 -16.88 -10.63
N ASN A 150 3.42 -16.45 -11.19
CA ASN A 150 3.38 -15.69 -12.45
C ASN A 150 2.86 -14.28 -12.21
N VAL A 151 3.43 -13.33 -12.97
CA VAL A 151 3.00 -11.93 -13.00
C VAL A 151 2.78 -11.53 -14.46
N ARG A 152 1.57 -11.08 -14.78
CA ARG A 152 1.18 -10.68 -16.13
C ARG A 152 0.89 -9.19 -16.19
N VAL A 153 1.47 -8.52 -17.19
CA VAL A 153 1.13 -7.16 -17.55
C VAL A 153 0.27 -7.20 -18.82
N THR A 154 -0.99 -6.75 -18.71
CA THR A 154 -1.90 -6.64 -19.84
C THR A 154 -2.07 -5.17 -20.22
N VAL A 155 -1.79 -4.81 -21.46
CA VAL A 155 -1.81 -3.43 -21.94
C VAL A 155 -3.03 -3.19 -22.83
N GLN A 156 -3.76 -2.11 -22.55
CA GLN A 156 -4.96 -1.70 -23.29
C GLN A 156 -4.67 -0.62 -24.36
N GLY A 157 -3.38 -0.46 -24.71
CA GLY A 157 -2.90 0.60 -25.59
C GLY A 157 -2.30 1.78 -24.81
N ASN A 158 -2.04 2.85 -25.52
CA ASN A 158 -1.48 4.07 -24.97
C ASN A 158 -2.25 5.31 -25.49
N SER A 159 -1.91 6.50 -25.02
CA SER A 159 -2.61 7.75 -25.37
C SER A 159 -2.57 8.12 -26.86
N LEU A 160 -1.76 7.45 -27.67
CA LEU A 160 -1.61 7.73 -29.10
C LEU A 160 -2.16 6.60 -30.00
N ASN A 161 -2.12 5.33 -29.52
CA ASN A 161 -2.51 4.17 -30.33
C ASN A 161 -2.71 2.91 -29.47
N ASP A 162 -3.05 1.79 -30.10
CA ASP A 162 -3.33 0.51 -29.43
C ASP A 162 -2.07 -0.38 -29.24
N TRP A 163 -0.87 0.16 -29.38
CA TRP A 163 0.36 -0.59 -29.14
C TRP A 163 0.68 -0.78 -27.66
N ALA A 164 0.99 -2.01 -27.29
CA ALA A 164 1.77 -2.32 -26.10
C ALA A 164 3.27 -2.19 -26.44
N SER A 165 4.04 -1.49 -25.62
CA SER A 165 5.49 -1.37 -25.81
C SER A 165 6.18 -1.14 -24.45
N ILE A 166 6.97 -2.12 -24.02
CA ILE A 166 7.66 -2.13 -22.71
C ILE A 166 9.15 -2.33 -22.96
N THR A 167 9.99 -1.47 -22.40
CA THR A 167 11.46 -1.58 -22.51
C THR A 167 12.05 -2.45 -21.40
N GLU A 168 11.63 -2.26 -20.14
CA GLU A 168 12.15 -3.01 -19.02
C GLU A 168 11.08 -3.33 -17.97
N VAL A 169 11.19 -4.48 -17.33
CA VAL A 169 10.36 -4.88 -16.19
C VAL A 169 11.20 -5.49 -15.08
N ARG A 170 10.87 -5.10 -13.84
CA ARG A 170 11.29 -5.78 -12.62
C ARG A 170 10.06 -6.13 -11.82
N ILE A 171 9.95 -7.38 -11.39
CA ILE A 171 8.90 -7.78 -10.45
C ILE A 171 9.43 -7.55 -9.04
N CYS A 172 8.69 -6.78 -8.25
CA CYS A 172 9.10 -6.34 -6.92
C CYS A 172 8.56 -7.28 -5.85
N GLY A 173 9.46 -7.82 -5.05
CA GLY A 173 9.12 -8.55 -3.83
C GLY A 173 8.90 -7.63 -2.65
N GLN A 174 8.44 -8.20 -1.55
CA GLN A 174 8.38 -7.51 -0.27
C GLN A 174 9.80 -7.28 0.25
N THR A 175 10.11 -6.04 0.67
CA THR A 175 11.46 -5.63 1.08
C THR A 175 11.89 -6.15 2.45
N ASP A 176 10.98 -6.63 3.24
CA ASP A 176 11.30 -7.19 4.55
C ASP A 176 11.71 -8.65 4.40
N ALA A 177 12.93 -8.96 4.86
CA ALA A 177 13.40 -10.34 4.99
C ALA A 177 12.35 -11.12 5.81
N ALA A 178 11.53 -11.88 5.11
CA ALA A 178 10.51 -12.67 5.74
C ALA A 178 11.17 -13.68 6.68
N LEU A 179 11.07 -13.46 7.97
CA LEU A 179 11.11 -14.57 8.90
C LEU A 179 10.10 -15.62 8.39
N PRO A 180 10.41 -16.93 8.45
CA PRO A 180 9.43 -17.96 8.12
C PRO A 180 8.28 -17.81 9.12
N LEU A 181 7.25 -17.09 8.69
CA LEU A 181 6.04 -16.92 9.48
C LEU A 181 5.27 -18.25 9.42
N PRO A 182 4.74 -18.73 10.54
CA PRO A 182 3.89 -19.92 10.55
C PRO A 182 2.74 -19.72 9.58
N ALA A 183 2.25 -20.80 8.98
CA ALA A 183 1.09 -20.80 8.09
C ALA A 183 -0.04 -20.01 8.76
N ALA A 184 -0.26 -18.77 8.31
CA ALA A 184 -1.18 -17.88 8.97
C ALA A 184 -2.56 -18.05 8.34
N SER A 185 -3.51 -18.37 9.16
CA SER A 185 -4.92 -18.25 8.90
C SER A 185 -5.40 -16.82 9.12
N LEU A 186 -6.54 -16.45 8.55
CA LEU A 186 -7.34 -15.33 9.06
C LEU A 186 -7.49 -15.49 10.57
N THR A 187 -7.24 -14.42 11.31
CA THR A 187 -7.43 -14.40 12.76
C THR A 187 -8.90 -14.17 13.12
N TRP A 188 -9.61 -13.44 12.24
CA TRP A 188 -11.03 -13.15 12.43
C TRP A 188 -11.66 -12.69 11.09
N ARG A 189 -12.98 -12.89 10.99
CA ARG A 189 -13.80 -12.43 9.87
C ARG A 189 -15.11 -11.85 10.42
N GLY A 190 -15.49 -10.67 9.92
CA GLY A 190 -16.72 -9.95 10.26
C GLY A 190 -17.42 -9.45 9.00
N ASP A 191 -17.57 -10.35 8.01
CA ASP A 191 -18.03 -10.06 6.64
C ASP A 191 -19.56 -10.10 6.47
N PHE A 192 -20.28 -10.28 7.58
CA PHE A 192 -21.76 -10.34 7.63
C PHE A 192 -22.40 -11.49 6.87
N GLU A 193 -21.62 -12.43 6.31
CA GLU A 193 -22.13 -13.56 5.53
C GLU A 193 -22.93 -14.59 6.36
N THR A 194 -22.91 -14.46 7.68
CA THR A 194 -23.84 -15.15 8.59
C THR A 194 -25.28 -14.64 8.50
N GLY A 195 -25.52 -13.54 7.77
CA GLY A 195 -26.82 -12.86 7.68
C GLY A 195 -27.22 -12.11 8.95
N ASN A 196 -26.29 -11.93 9.89
CA ASN A 196 -26.51 -11.22 11.15
C ASN A 196 -25.20 -10.64 11.69
N ARG A 197 -25.22 -10.07 12.91
CA ARG A 197 -24.10 -9.38 13.55
C ARG A 197 -23.33 -10.24 14.55
N SER A 198 -23.53 -11.54 14.57
CA SER A 198 -22.95 -12.47 15.58
C SER A 198 -21.43 -12.62 15.52
N GLN A 199 -20.79 -12.12 14.48
CA GLN A 199 -19.33 -12.09 14.33
C GLN A 199 -18.67 -10.95 15.16
N TRP A 200 -19.46 -10.07 15.78
CA TRP A 200 -19.03 -8.90 16.56
C TRP A 200 -19.40 -9.08 18.03
N ASP A 201 -18.56 -8.58 18.94
CA ASP A 201 -18.73 -8.82 20.39
C ASP A 201 -19.82 -7.97 21.00
N TYR A 202 -19.91 -6.68 20.62
CA TYR A 202 -20.87 -5.75 21.21
C TYR A 202 -21.54 -4.90 20.15
N ILE A 203 -22.76 -4.46 20.46
CA ILE A 203 -23.58 -3.60 19.62
C ILE A 203 -23.90 -2.33 20.40
N GLN A 204 -23.53 -1.19 19.88
CA GLN A 204 -23.85 0.13 20.40
C GLN A 204 -24.84 0.77 19.43
N GLU A 205 -26.14 0.58 19.65
CA GLU A 205 -27.22 1.15 18.85
C GLU A 205 -28.39 1.63 19.72
N VAL A 206 -29.05 2.71 19.32
CA VAL A 206 -30.25 3.20 20.03
C VAL A 206 -31.50 2.42 19.68
N SER A 207 -31.50 1.72 18.54
CA SER A 207 -32.65 0.97 18.01
C SER A 207 -32.20 -0.03 16.95
N PRO A 208 -32.83 -1.21 16.77
CA PRO A 208 -32.40 -2.25 15.84
C PRO A 208 -32.38 -1.84 14.37
N ASP A 209 -33.05 -0.76 13.99
CA ASP A 209 -33.03 -0.22 12.63
C ASP A 209 -31.77 0.63 12.31
N ARG A 210 -30.88 0.80 13.28
CA ARG A 210 -29.65 1.58 13.11
C ARG A 210 -28.49 0.77 12.54
N LEU A 211 -28.41 -0.51 12.89
CA LEU A 211 -27.37 -1.42 12.44
C LEU A 211 -28.01 -2.66 11.82
N GLN A 212 -28.25 -2.62 10.53
CA GLN A 212 -28.94 -3.66 9.79
C GLN A 212 -28.00 -4.46 8.88
N VAL A 213 -28.09 -5.78 8.90
CA VAL A 213 -27.48 -6.63 7.85
C VAL A 213 -28.44 -6.68 6.68
N VAL A 214 -28.00 -6.23 5.52
CA VAL A 214 -28.84 -6.05 4.31
C VAL A 214 -28.25 -6.79 3.13
N PRO A 215 -29.09 -7.29 2.20
CA PRO A 215 -28.62 -8.02 1.02
C PRO A 215 -28.18 -7.09 -0.12
N THR A 216 -28.41 -5.77 0.01
CA THR A 216 -28.02 -4.78 -0.99
C THR A 216 -27.96 -3.37 -0.36
N PRO A 217 -26.95 -2.55 -0.71
CA PRO A 217 -25.80 -2.89 -1.51
C PRO A 217 -24.82 -3.79 -0.73
N MET A 218 -24.14 -4.71 -1.37
CA MET A 218 -23.01 -5.46 -0.82
C MET A 218 -21.78 -5.32 -1.72
N ARG A 219 -20.59 -5.50 -1.16
CA ARG A 219 -19.32 -5.46 -1.88
C ARG A 219 -18.97 -6.83 -2.41
N GLU A 220 -19.10 -7.84 -1.56
CA GLU A 220 -18.89 -9.24 -1.86
C GLU A 220 -19.95 -10.11 -1.17
N GLY A 221 -20.06 -11.38 -1.57
CA GLY A 221 -20.94 -12.32 -0.93
C GLY A 221 -22.43 -12.00 -1.12
N ARG A 222 -23.17 -11.96 -0.01
CA ARG A 222 -24.65 -11.81 0.00
C ARG A 222 -25.15 -10.70 0.91
N TYR A 223 -24.34 -10.20 1.82
CA TYR A 223 -24.77 -9.28 2.86
C TYR A 223 -23.72 -8.22 3.17
N ALA A 224 -24.17 -7.08 3.60
CA ALA A 224 -23.35 -6.00 4.15
C ALA A 224 -24.04 -5.38 5.38
N LEU A 225 -23.28 -4.71 6.23
CA LEU A 225 -23.83 -3.88 7.30
C LEU A 225 -24.27 -2.52 6.74
N LYS A 226 -25.51 -2.14 6.96
CA LYS A 226 -26.02 -0.78 6.82
C LYS A 226 -26.03 -0.12 8.19
N THR A 227 -25.29 0.97 8.36
CA THR A 227 -25.31 1.81 9.56
C THR A 227 -26.01 3.11 9.25
N THR A 228 -27.01 3.45 10.07
CA THR A 228 -27.72 4.73 10.02
C THR A 228 -27.46 5.46 11.32
N VAL A 229 -27.09 6.74 11.26
CA VAL A 229 -26.99 7.63 12.43
C VAL A 229 -27.84 8.87 12.20
N LYS A 230 -28.72 9.14 13.15
CA LYS A 230 -29.57 10.34 13.22
C LYS A 230 -29.09 11.27 14.33
N GLN A 231 -29.52 12.50 14.27
CA GLN A 231 -29.27 13.44 15.38
C GLN A 231 -29.89 12.91 16.66
N GLY A 232 -29.15 12.91 17.76
CA GLY A 232 -29.58 12.40 19.07
C GLY A 232 -29.31 10.91 19.29
N ASP A 233 -28.80 10.15 18.32
CA ASP A 233 -28.42 8.76 18.51
C ASP A 233 -27.15 8.67 19.40
N ASP A 234 -27.32 8.43 20.70
CA ASP A 234 -26.22 8.25 21.66
C ASP A 234 -26.52 7.08 22.61
N PRO A 235 -26.26 5.84 22.19
CA PRO A 235 -26.59 4.64 22.97
C PRO A 235 -25.74 4.45 24.24
N ILE A 236 -24.65 5.22 24.39
CA ILE A 236 -23.72 5.05 25.52
C ILE A 236 -23.55 6.32 26.37
N ALA A 237 -24.31 7.37 26.10
CA ALA A 237 -24.31 8.64 26.82
C ALA A 237 -22.90 9.27 26.94
N SER A 238 -22.14 9.27 25.84
CA SER A 238 -20.74 9.73 25.84
C SER A 238 -20.44 10.87 24.85
N GLY A 239 -21.48 11.55 24.39
CA GLY A 239 -21.41 12.68 23.45
C GLY A 239 -21.21 12.24 21.99
N GLY A 240 -21.61 13.14 21.06
CA GLY A 240 -21.73 12.85 19.65
C GLY A 240 -22.88 11.88 19.36
N ASN A 241 -23.10 11.60 18.09
CA ASN A 241 -24.14 10.66 17.65
C ASN A 241 -23.48 9.43 17.05
N ARG A 242 -23.88 8.23 17.47
CA ARG A 242 -23.26 6.98 17.00
C ARG A 242 -24.20 5.80 16.94
N ASN A 243 -23.89 4.90 16.02
CA ASN A 243 -24.29 3.50 16.05
C ASN A 243 -23.12 2.68 15.52
N GLU A 244 -22.53 1.80 16.36
CA GLU A 244 -21.27 1.10 16.08
C GLU A 244 -21.34 -0.35 16.54
N LEU A 245 -20.72 -1.23 15.76
CA LEU A 245 -20.30 -2.57 16.20
C LEU A 245 -18.92 -2.48 16.84
N VAL A 246 -18.68 -3.31 17.83
CA VAL A 246 -17.40 -3.39 18.56
C VAL A 246 -16.85 -4.80 18.49
N LEU A 247 -15.58 -4.90 18.14
CA LEU A 247 -14.78 -6.10 18.29
C LEU A 247 -13.70 -5.83 19.36
N ALA A 248 -13.77 -6.56 20.47
CA ALA A 248 -12.89 -6.39 21.63
C ALA A 248 -11.53 -7.08 21.37
N THR A 249 -10.78 -6.56 20.43
CA THR A 249 -9.53 -7.14 19.95
C THR A 249 -8.39 -7.05 20.97
N HIS A 250 -8.38 -6.01 21.82
CA HIS A 250 -7.36 -5.76 22.84
C HIS A 250 -5.95 -5.97 22.29
N GLU A 251 -5.60 -5.25 21.20
CA GLU A 251 -4.36 -5.46 20.47
C GLU A 251 -3.14 -5.36 21.37
N PRO A 252 -2.37 -6.46 21.54
CA PRO A 252 -1.18 -6.45 22.39
C PRO A 252 -0.12 -5.48 21.85
N VAL A 253 0.63 -4.85 22.78
CA VAL A 253 1.77 -4.01 22.42
C VAL A 253 2.76 -4.84 21.57
N ASP A 254 3.33 -4.18 20.56
CA ASP A 254 4.26 -4.74 19.57
C ASP A 254 3.67 -5.84 18.65
N SER A 255 2.37 -6.10 18.74
CA SER A 255 1.70 -7.00 17.80
C SER A 255 1.46 -6.32 16.44
N GLU A 256 1.51 -7.13 15.38
CA GLU A 256 1.25 -6.68 14.01
C GLU A 256 0.01 -7.38 13.46
N TYR A 257 -0.86 -6.59 12.83
CA TYR A 257 -2.07 -7.07 12.18
C TYR A 257 -2.29 -6.36 10.84
N ILE A 258 -3.03 -7.05 10.00
CA ILE A 258 -3.56 -6.53 8.75
C ILE A 258 -5.08 -6.62 8.83
N TYR A 259 -5.74 -5.48 8.67
CA TYR A 259 -7.19 -5.36 8.58
C TYR A 259 -7.57 -5.06 7.14
N SER A 260 -8.58 -5.73 6.62
CA SER A 260 -9.21 -5.39 5.34
C SER A 260 -10.68 -5.16 5.52
N TRP A 261 -11.22 -4.20 4.79
CA TRP A 261 -12.66 -3.93 4.74
C TRP A 261 -13.03 -3.04 3.57
N SER A 262 -14.31 -2.98 3.29
CA SER A 262 -14.88 -2.06 2.32
C SER A 262 -15.92 -1.17 2.99
N THR A 263 -15.94 0.11 2.62
CA THR A 263 -16.94 1.09 3.07
C THR A 263 -17.54 1.82 1.89
N MET A 264 -18.87 1.98 1.87
CA MET A 264 -19.57 2.82 0.92
C MET A 264 -20.41 3.86 1.67
N PHE A 265 -20.25 5.11 1.29
CA PHE A 265 -21.09 6.21 1.78
C PHE A 265 -22.30 6.34 0.88
N ALA A 266 -23.51 6.41 1.49
CA ALA A 266 -24.74 6.56 0.71
C ALA A 266 -24.68 7.80 -0.22
N PRO A 267 -25.42 7.82 -1.34
CA PRO A 267 -25.39 8.95 -2.28
C PRO A 267 -25.72 10.30 -1.65
N ASP A 268 -26.50 10.31 -0.58
CA ASP A 268 -26.94 11.48 0.20
C ASP A 268 -26.16 11.67 1.52
N PHE A 269 -25.05 10.95 1.70
CA PHE A 269 -24.22 11.10 2.91
C PHE A 269 -23.80 12.56 3.11
N PRO A 270 -24.02 13.14 4.32
CA PRO A 270 -23.86 14.58 4.55
C PRO A 270 -22.41 15.04 4.46
N SER A 271 -22.21 16.13 3.74
CA SER A 271 -20.95 16.85 3.61
C SER A 271 -20.91 18.02 4.60
N VAL A 272 -20.21 17.83 5.71
CA VAL A 272 -20.10 18.83 6.78
C VAL A 272 -18.65 19.04 7.21
N GLN A 273 -18.30 20.26 7.62
CA GLN A 273 -16.95 20.62 8.07
C GLN A 273 -16.73 20.24 9.54
N THR A 274 -17.04 18.97 9.86
CA THR A 274 -16.78 18.37 11.16
C THR A 274 -16.52 16.87 10.99
N TRP A 275 -16.10 16.22 12.04
CA TRP A 275 -15.70 14.82 12.03
C TRP A 275 -16.90 13.86 11.97
N GLN A 276 -16.77 12.81 11.16
CA GLN A 276 -17.70 11.70 11.02
C GLN A 276 -16.87 10.41 10.86
N LEU A 277 -16.57 9.73 11.99
CA LEU A 277 -15.79 8.51 12.01
C LEU A 277 -16.62 7.33 11.52
N PHE A 278 -16.04 6.51 10.66
CA PHE A 278 -16.69 5.29 10.17
C PHE A 278 -15.93 4.00 10.55
N THR A 279 -14.67 4.14 10.99
CA THR A 279 -13.82 3.07 11.50
C THR A 279 -12.82 3.67 12.48
N GLN A 280 -12.66 3.06 13.66
CA GLN A 280 -11.71 3.53 14.65
C GLN A 280 -11.15 2.38 15.49
N TRP A 281 -9.89 2.48 15.87
CA TRP A 281 -9.31 1.71 16.96
C TRP A 281 -9.27 2.61 18.18
N HIS A 282 -10.26 2.42 19.04
CA HIS A 282 -10.38 3.17 20.28
C HIS A 282 -9.51 2.53 21.37
N HIS A 283 -8.97 3.31 22.27
CA HIS A 283 -8.20 2.81 23.40
C HIS A 283 -9.12 2.35 24.54
N GLU A 284 -8.64 1.41 25.37
CA GLU A 284 -9.26 1.10 26.65
C GLU A 284 -9.24 2.31 27.58
N GLY A 285 -10.17 2.36 28.51
CA GLY A 285 -10.34 3.49 29.42
C GLY A 285 -11.38 4.49 28.93
N CYS A 286 -11.54 5.56 29.68
CA CYS A 286 -12.56 6.58 29.42
C CYS A 286 -11.95 7.74 28.63
N CYS A 287 -12.75 8.23 27.70
CA CYS A 287 -12.71 9.59 27.15
C CYS A 287 -11.48 9.93 26.28
N GLY A 288 -11.73 10.66 25.20
CA GLY A 288 -10.70 11.13 24.27
C GLY A 288 -10.85 10.55 22.87
N SER A 289 -10.07 11.11 21.95
CA SER A 289 -10.04 10.67 20.57
C SER A 289 -9.28 9.34 20.43
N PRO A 290 -9.67 8.46 19.51
CA PRO A 290 -9.00 7.18 19.31
C PRO A 290 -7.57 7.34 18.82
N PRO A 291 -6.64 6.43 19.17
CA PRO A 291 -5.29 6.42 18.62
C PRO A 291 -5.23 6.35 17.10
N VAL A 292 -6.19 5.66 16.47
CA VAL A 292 -6.29 5.52 15.00
C VAL A 292 -7.75 5.67 14.58
N GLU A 293 -8.00 6.55 13.64
CA GLU A 293 -9.35 6.83 13.14
C GLU A 293 -9.39 7.10 11.64
N PHE A 294 -10.40 6.50 11.00
CA PHE A 294 -10.82 6.83 9.64
C PHE A 294 -12.13 7.61 9.70
N TYR A 295 -12.16 8.77 9.09
CA TYR A 295 -13.31 9.67 9.16
C TYR A 295 -13.51 10.48 7.89
N VAL A 296 -14.72 11.02 7.75
CA VAL A 296 -15.06 12.01 6.74
C VAL A 296 -15.00 13.39 7.38
N PHE A 297 -14.45 14.36 6.65
CA PHE A 297 -14.45 15.78 7.00
C PHE A 297 -14.65 16.59 5.71
N GLY A 298 -15.79 17.26 5.58
CA GLY A 298 -16.18 17.89 4.32
C GLY A 298 -16.29 16.86 3.19
N GLU A 299 -15.60 17.08 2.10
CA GLU A 299 -15.55 16.20 0.92
C GLU A 299 -14.32 15.30 0.89
N GLU A 300 -13.76 14.97 2.05
CA GLU A 300 -12.58 14.12 2.16
C GLU A 300 -12.79 12.95 3.11
N ILE A 301 -12.31 11.77 2.72
CA ILE A 301 -12.02 10.64 3.61
C ILE A 301 -10.61 10.85 4.16
N ARG A 302 -10.42 10.70 5.46
CA ARG A 302 -9.16 10.97 6.15
C ARG A 302 -8.75 9.83 7.07
N LEU A 303 -7.43 9.66 7.26
CA LEU A 303 -6.82 8.82 8.30
C LEU A 303 -6.02 9.73 9.22
N SER A 304 -6.33 9.72 10.51
CA SER A 304 -5.52 10.35 11.56
C SER A 304 -5.00 9.32 12.56
N VAL A 305 -3.82 9.57 13.11
CA VAL A 305 -3.15 8.71 14.09
C VAL A 305 -2.57 9.57 15.20
N GLY A 306 -2.82 9.18 16.48
CA GLY A 306 -2.28 9.86 17.67
C GLY A 306 -3.32 10.64 18.49
N GLY A 307 -4.62 10.37 18.29
CA GLY A 307 -5.71 11.00 19.04
C GLY A 307 -5.95 12.46 18.66
N SER A 308 -6.47 13.26 19.60
CA SER A 308 -6.87 14.66 19.36
C SER A 308 -5.73 15.59 18.92
N THR A 309 -4.49 15.25 19.27
CA THR A 309 -3.28 15.97 18.85
C THR A 309 -2.52 15.24 17.73
N GLY A 310 -3.15 14.21 17.18
CA GLY A 310 -2.56 13.31 16.19
C GLY A 310 -2.36 13.96 14.82
N ALA A 311 -1.62 13.25 13.99
CA ALA A 311 -1.31 13.68 12.63
C ALA A 311 -2.37 13.21 11.65
N LEU A 312 -2.82 14.09 10.76
CA LEU A 312 -3.48 13.69 9.51
C LEU A 312 -2.44 13.01 8.63
N VAL A 313 -2.59 11.70 8.39
CA VAL A 313 -1.59 10.88 7.70
C VAL A 313 -1.92 10.70 6.24
N TRP A 314 -3.21 10.68 5.92
CA TRP A 314 -3.70 10.48 4.57
C TRP A 314 -5.09 11.09 4.37
N ARG A 315 -5.38 11.47 3.14
CA ARG A 315 -6.70 11.92 2.69
C ARG A 315 -6.94 11.61 1.21
N THR A 316 -8.21 11.46 0.86
CA THR A 316 -8.68 11.28 -0.52
C THR A 316 -10.05 11.93 -0.68
N PRO A 317 -10.49 12.29 -1.89
CA PRO A 317 -11.85 12.76 -2.12
C PRO A 317 -12.90 11.73 -1.66
N LEU A 318 -14.00 12.21 -1.07
CA LEU A 318 -15.17 11.42 -0.73
C LEU A 318 -15.99 11.17 -2.00
N VAL A 319 -16.02 9.91 -2.46
CA VAL A 319 -16.89 9.50 -3.58
C VAL A 319 -18.04 8.67 -3.00
N ARG A 320 -19.26 9.18 -3.12
CA ARG A 320 -20.48 8.55 -2.61
C ARG A 320 -21.01 7.50 -3.59
N GLY A 321 -21.74 6.50 -3.08
CA GLY A 321 -22.37 5.46 -3.89
C GLY A 321 -21.40 4.46 -4.52
N VAL A 322 -20.11 4.51 -4.14
CA VAL A 322 -19.09 3.56 -4.56
C VAL A 322 -18.40 2.95 -3.35
N TRP A 323 -17.92 1.73 -3.49
CA TRP A 323 -17.14 1.08 -2.47
C TRP A 323 -15.71 1.60 -2.44
N HIS A 324 -15.21 1.89 -1.26
CA HIS A 324 -13.83 2.19 -0.94
C HIS A 324 -13.23 0.97 -0.22
N ASP A 325 -12.26 0.33 -0.84
CA ASP A 325 -11.60 -0.85 -0.32
C ASP A 325 -10.33 -0.45 0.43
N PHE A 326 -10.20 -0.90 1.67
CA PHE A 326 -9.08 -0.59 2.54
C PHE A 326 -8.31 -1.85 2.92
N VAL A 327 -6.99 -1.77 2.93
CA VAL A 327 -6.13 -2.70 3.66
C VAL A 327 -5.17 -1.89 4.52
N PHE A 328 -5.27 -2.10 5.82
CA PHE A 328 -4.52 -1.36 6.83
C PHE A 328 -3.60 -2.32 7.59
N ARG A 329 -2.31 -2.22 7.34
CA ARG A 329 -1.28 -2.94 8.09
C ARG A 329 -0.76 -2.04 9.19
N VAL A 330 -0.76 -2.53 10.39
CA VAL A 330 -0.37 -1.75 11.57
C VAL A 330 0.41 -2.61 12.55
N LYS A 331 1.48 -2.05 13.10
CA LYS A 331 2.14 -2.56 14.30
C LYS A 331 1.74 -1.69 15.47
N TRP A 332 1.08 -2.29 16.43
CA TRP A 332 0.54 -1.61 17.60
C TRP A 332 1.66 -1.35 18.62
N SER A 333 1.98 -0.11 18.89
CA SER A 333 2.97 0.27 19.89
C SER A 333 2.79 1.71 20.34
N PRO A 334 3.01 2.02 21.63
CA PRO A 334 3.12 3.39 22.11
C PRO A 334 4.46 4.05 21.76
N ASP A 335 5.48 3.27 21.36
CA ASP A 335 6.78 3.78 20.93
C ASP A 335 6.75 4.09 19.42
N PRO A 336 6.96 5.37 19.02
CA PRO A 336 6.96 5.77 17.60
C PRO A 336 8.12 5.18 16.78
N LYS A 337 9.13 4.58 17.42
CA LYS A 337 10.22 3.88 16.72
C LYS A 337 9.87 2.43 16.41
N THR A 338 8.91 1.86 17.13
CA THR A 338 8.50 0.46 17.02
C THR A 338 7.18 0.34 16.27
N GLY A 339 6.21 1.19 16.59
CA GLY A 339 4.91 1.24 15.91
C GLY A 339 5.02 1.74 14.49
N PHE A 340 4.15 1.28 13.62
CA PHE A 340 4.03 1.79 12.26
C PHE A 340 2.62 1.57 11.70
N ILE A 341 2.32 2.28 10.64
CA ILE A 341 1.16 2.05 9.78
C ILE A 341 1.60 1.90 8.32
N GLN A 342 0.77 1.21 7.53
CA GLN A 342 0.80 1.17 6.08
C GLN A 342 -0.65 1.06 5.59
N LEU A 343 -1.01 1.83 4.56
CA LEU A 343 -2.37 1.83 4.02
C LEU A 343 -2.37 1.55 2.52
N PHE A 344 -3.26 0.67 2.11
CA PHE A 344 -3.68 0.53 0.71
C PHE A 344 -5.15 0.94 0.61
N HIS A 345 -5.47 1.68 -0.43
CA HIS A 345 -6.82 2.12 -0.75
C HIS A 345 -7.13 1.80 -2.21
N ASN A 346 -8.23 1.09 -2.45
CA ASN A 346 -8.63 0.62 -3.78
C ASN A 346 -7.48 -0.11 -4.51
N GLY A 347 -6.79 -1.02 -3.81
CA GLY A 347 -5.69 -1.82 -4.33
C GLY A 347 -4.35 -1.09 -4.51
N ARG A 348 -4.27 0.22 -4.24
CA ARG A 348 -3.06 1.02 -4.39
C ARG A 348 -2.46 1.39 -3.04
N GLN A 349 -1.15 1.39 -2.93
CA GLN A 349 -0.48 1.88 -1.73
C GLN A 349 -0.73 3.40 -1.57
N ALA A 350 -1.53 3.75 -0.58
CA ALA A 350 -1.91 5.13 -0.26
C ALA A 350 -0.97 5.76 0.76
N VAL A 351 -0.47 4.97 1.72
CA VAL A 351 0.56 5.36 2.69
C VAL A 351 1.63 4.26 2.72
N PRO A 352 2.88 4.55 2.34
CA PRO A 352 4.01 3.65 2.58
C PRO A 352 4.18 3.36 4.06
N GLN A 353 4.85 2.26 4.42
CA GLN A 353 5.13 1.97 5.83
C GLN A 353 5.77 3.19 6.50
N ARG A 354 5.11 3.69 7.54
CA ARG A 354 5.48 4.92 8.25
C ARG A 354 5.53 4.65 9.75
N ALA A 355 6.71 4.83 10.33
CA ALA A 355 6.92 4.67 11.77
C ALA A 355 6.19 5.77 12.54
N MET A 356 5.41 5.39 13.56
CA MET A 356 4.70 6.28 14.48
C MET A 356 4.08 5.49 15.63
N ALA A 357 3.76 6.17 16.75
CA ALA A 357 2.99 5.57 17.83
C ALA A 357 1.55 5.30 17.36
N THR A 358 1.05 4.11 17.63
CA THR A 358 -0.28 3.63 17.21
C THR A 358 -1.18 3.25 18.37
N GLN A 359 -0.64 3.29 19.59
CA GLN A 359 -1.35 3.09 20.87
C GLN A 359 -0.96 4.18 21.85
N PHE A 360 -1.80 4.38 22.86
CA PHE A 360 -1.43 5.18 24.03
C PHE A 360 -0.71 4.32 25.06
N PRO A 361 0.27 4.87 25.83
CA PRO A 361 0.99 4.12 26.83
C PRO A 361 0.06 3.49 27.88
N GLY A 362 0.19 2.17 28.08
CA GLY A 362 -0.59 1.41 29.05
C GLY A 362 -2.05 1.16 28.70
N MET A 363 -2.47 1.45 27.44
CA MET A 363 -3.84 1.26 26.96
C MET A 363 -3.83 0.38 25.71
N LEU A 364 -4.59 -0.71 25.72
CA LEU A 364 -4.81 -1.53 24.54
C LEU A 364 -5.91 -0.91 23.69
N ASN A 365 -5.89 -1.20 22.40
CA ASN A 365 -6.90 -0.74 21.48
C ASN A 365 -7.99 -1.80 21.27
N TYR A 366 -9.14 -1.39 20.75
CA TYR A 366 -10.20 -2.27 20.24
C TYR A 366 -10.90 -1.62 19.05
N LEU A 367 -11.40 -2.46 18.14
CA LEU A 367 -11.98 -2.02 16.88
C LEU A 367 -13.45 -1.61 17.04
N LYS A 368 -13.83 -0.48 16.46
CA LYS A 368 -15.22 -0.04 16.31
C LYS A 368 -15.52 0.33 14.86
N VAL A 369 -16.66 -0.12 14.37
CA VAL A 369 -17.10 0.03 12.98
C VAL A 369 -18.57 0.46 12.95
N GLY A 370 -18.87 1.42 12.11
CA GLY A 370 -20.23 1.96 11.96
C GLY A 370 -20.18 3.42 11.55
N LEU A 371 -20.84 4.28 12.32
CA LEU A 371 -20.73 5.72 12.16
C LEU A 371 -20.81 6.40 13.52
N TYR A 372 -19.82 7.23 13.83
CA TYR A 372 -19.75 8.10 15.00
C TYR A 372 -19.40 9.51 14.57
N ARG A 373 -20.22 10.49 14.91
CA ARG A 373 -20.06 11.84 14.38
C ARG A 373 -20.41 12.92 15.40
N SER A 374 -19.97 14.13 15.10
CA SER A 374 -20.35 15.33 15.88
C SER A 374 -21.88 15.43 16.01
N ASP A 375 -22.37 15.82 17.18
CA ASP A 375 -23.77 16.11 17.47
C ASP A 375 -24.32 17.35 16.73
N THR A 376 -23.42 18.15 16.15
CA THR A 376 -23.78 19.27 15.29
C THR A 376 -24.27 18.85 13.90
N VAL A 377 -24.10 17.58 13.50
CA VAL A 377 -24.59 17.05 12.22
C VAL A 377 -26.06 16.67 12.36
N THR A 378 -26.92 17.43 11.72
CA THR A 378 -28.40 17.30 11.84
C THR A 378 -28.99 16.33 10.81
N GLN A 379 -28.35 16.16 9.64
CA GLN A 379 -28.82 15.26 8.58
C GLN A 379 -28.59 13.80 8.95
N ASP A 380 -29.45 12.90 8.51
CA ASP A 380 -29.21 11.46 8.63
C ASP A 380 -27.95 11.07 7.85
N GLY A 381 -27.11 10.24 8.45
CA GLY A 381 -25.92 9.69 7.79
C GLY A 381 -26.07 8.17 7.61
N VAL A 382 -25.81 7.69 6.41
CA VAL A 382 -25.84 6.25 6.09
C VAL A 382 -24.52 5.83 5.48
N VAL A 383 -23.90 4.80 6.08
CA VAL A 383 -22.72 4.12 5.55
C VAL A 383 -22.98 2.62 5.47
N TYR A 384 -22.29 1.97 4.56
CA TYR A 384 -22.29 0.51 4.44
C TYR A 384 -20.89 -0.02 4.67
N HIS A 385 -20.79 -1.13 5.40
CA HIS A 385 -19.52 -1.82 5.64
C HIS A 385 -19.63 -3.27 5.21
N ASP A 386 -18.56 -3.81 4.65
CA ASP A 386 -18.53 -5.16 4.16
C ASP A 386 -17.11 -5.74 4.22
N ASN A 387 -17.01 -7.05 4.08
CA ASN A 387 -15.76 -7.81 3.87
C ASN A 387 -14.68 -7.56 4.94
N TRP A 388 -15.08 -7.37 6.20
CA TRP A 388 -14.16 -7.22 7.31
C TRP A 388 -13.38 -8.49 7.57
N ALA A 389 -12.06 -8.37 7.64
CA ALA A 389 -11.17 -9.45 8.02
C ALA A 389 -9.95 -8.93 8.77
N MET A 390 -9.40 -9.77 9.64
CA MET A 390 -8.15 -9.54 10.35
C MET A 390 -7.20 -10.72 10.12
N ALA A 391 -5.96 -10.43 9.77
CA ALA A 391 -4.93 -11.41 9.47
C ALA A 391 -3.59 -11.02 10.09
N ARG A 392 -2.65 -11.98 10.14
CA ARG A 392 -1.26 -11.75 10.52
C ARG A 392 -0.33 -11.60 9.31
N ARG A 393 -0.84 -11.87 8.11
CA ARG A 393 -0.06 -11.81 6.86
C ARG A 393 -0.91 -11.18 5.75
N MET A 394 -0.24 -10.46 4.86
CA MET A 394 -0.89 -9.80 3.73
C MET A 394 -1.52 -10.79 2.73
N ASP A 395 -0.92 -11.95 2.54
CA ASP A 395 -1.42 -13.00 1.64
C ASP A 395 -2.68 -13.70 2.14
N ASN A 396 -3.09 -13.46 3.37
CA ASN A 396 -4.33 -14.01 3.94
C ASN A 396 -5.49 -13.01 3.98
N VAL A 397 -5.26 -11.81 3.48
CA VAL A 397 -6.30 -10.77 3.45
C VAL A 397 -7.20 -11.02 2.24
N PRO A 398 -8.53 -11.15 2.41
CA PRO A 398 -9.45 -11.16 1.30
C PRO A 398 -9.34 -9.84 0.52
N LEU A 399 -9.15 -9.95 -0.79
CA LEU A 399 -9.20 -8.78 -1.67
C LEU A 399 -10.46 -8.87 -2.51
N PRO A 400 -11.14 -7.75 -2.76
CA PRO A 400 -12.24 -7.71 -3.70
C PRO A 400 -11.79 -8.22 -5.07
N THR A 401 -12.61 -9.05 -5.69
CA THR A 401 -12.31 -9.69 -6.99
C THR A 401 -12.36 -8.74 -8.16
N ASP A 402 -13.02 -7.58 -7.98
CA ASP A 402 -13.18 -6.52 -8.98
C ASP A 402 -12.71 -5.17 -8.39
N LEU A 403 -11.42 -4.95 -8.34
CA LEU A 403 -10.92 -3.62 -8.02
C LEU A 403 -11.48 -2.62 -9.06
N PRO A 404 -12.10 -1.50 -8.62
CA PRO A 404 -12.61 -0.51 -9.55
C PRO A 404 -11.48 -0.05 -10.48
N PRO A 405 -11.77 0.21 -11.76
CA PRO A 405 -10.79 0.81 -12.65
C PRO A 405 -10.25 2.06 -11.96
N ALA A 406 -8.95 2.27 -12.02
CA ALA A 406 -8.31 3.44 -11.42
C ALA A 406 -9.05 4.70 -11.90
N GLY A 407 -9.87 5.27 -11.04
CA GLY A 407 -10.70 6.42 -11.36
C GLY A 407 -9.85 7.49 -12.01
N LEU A 408 -10.33 7.98 -13.14
CA LEU A 408 -9.89 9.23 -13.74
C LEU A 408 -10.10 10.35 -12.69
N PRO A 409 -9.16 11.30 -12.56
CA PRO A 409 -9.31 12.46 -11.69
C PRO A 409 -10.52 13.29 -12.10
#